data_5195ab9b99bda67e750441b247ca642e
#
_entry.id   5195ab9b99bda67e750441b247ca642e
#
_cell.length_a   1.000
_cell.length_b   1.000
_cell.length_c   1.000
_cell.angle_alpha   90.00
_cell.angle_beta   90.00
_cell.angle_gamma   90.00
#
_symmetry.space_group_name_H-M   'P 1'
#
loop_
_entity.id
_entity.type
_entity.pdbx_description
1 polymer ?
#
loop_
_entity_poly.entity_id
_entity_poly.type
_entity_poly.pdbx_seq_one_letter_code
_entity_poly.pdbx_strand_id
1 'polypeptide(L)'
;MYKRQVQTFLQIASQPEVMSVEITDWPSTPNRGVVEGFYGNAWSFDDRLSQYEFYGRNKMNTYIYGPKDDPYHRGKWRELYPADKAAEMKALNEAAKRHKVNFVWGIHPAGDHRWNEEDNQATIRKFEQMYDLGFRNFSIFFDDVFGAQADGKKHAEYMNYVKKNFVDKHPDIENFIMCPALYNKAWKGSFQPSYLEDISVMDPSIKVMWTGNSVVDMINVQDMEWINPKIGRKAFIWLNYPVTDYCINHLLMGPFTGNDAEATSMVSGFTANPMEYAEASKLSLFSNADFLWNPDKYDADRSWELALERLMPAHRDAFREFCLYNVDLGQNTHRLRRFNESPALKALIDKYEPAMTESYMAGAAKELSDEFANLEKSSAELLSVADTNAMLKEIKPWIEVSEMLGKRGQLVAAMYGDIFSGNAKGFVDNYVAYAALTDKASKVASRDFPGSIKVAYPMVGSLYAEPFLKRSVNRMVDYYRHNNDYRLDVFPQLALENGNYRIRLNGQWLGNPKAGTTGGRPVWQAAEDDVNPDRQIWRVTYDPETGRYSIVNAKDGRYINENGSFTVNPDSNPFDAQWHTFIIERDGDRYVIRNGGNAGNSFWKSDAEGISKASKPEEKAEFEFIPVK
;
A
#
# COMPACT_ATOMS: atom_id res chain seq x y z
N MET A 1 1.34 -30.05 19.77
CA MET A 1 2.43 -30.52 18.92
C MET A 1 2.01 -31.71 18.06
N TYR A 2 1.60 -32.85 18.59
CA TYR A 2 1.23 -34.03 17.81
C TYR A 2 0.19 -33.85 16.70
N LYS A 3 -0.80 -32.97 16.88
CA LYS A 3 -1.85 -32.70 15.87
C LYS A 3 -1.34 -32.07 14.58
N ARG A 4 -0.17 -31.40 14.57
CA ARG A 4 0.45 -30.78 13.37
C ARG A 4 1.43 -31.72 12.66
N GLN A 5 1.90 -32.76 13.34
CA GLN A 5 2.74 -33.80 12.73
C GLN A 5 1.97 -34.59 11.65
N VAL A 6 0.64 -34.67 11.75
CA VAL A 6 -0.22 -35.23 10.69
C VAL A 6 -0.03 -34.47 9.38
N GLN A 7 0.11 -33.14 9.43
CA GLN A 7 0.36 -32.36 8.20
C GLN A 7 1.75 -32.62 7.62
N THR A 8 2.78 -32.79 8.47
CA THR A 8 4.12 -33.22 8.03
C THR A 8 4.06 -34.59 7.38
N PHE A 9 3.34 -35.53 7.99
CA PHE A 9 3.14 -36.88 7.40
C PHE A 9 2.43 -36.80 6.04
N LEU A 10 1.36 -36.01 5.92
CA LEU A 10 0.62 -35.84 4.66
C LEU A 10 1.48 -35.20 3.56
N GLN A 11 2.36 -34.26 3.91
CA GLN A 11 3.30 -33.66 2.98
C GLN A 11 4.30 -34.70 2.42
N ILE A 12 4.73 -35.68 3.24
CA ILE A 12 5.62 -36.73 2.84
C ILE A 12 4.84 -37.81 2.05
N ALA A 13 3.69 -38.22 2.56
CA ALA A 13 2.87 -39.28 1.96
C ALA A 13 2.26 -38.87 0.59
N SER A 14 2.28 -37.61 0.22
CA SER A 14 1.89 -37.14 -1.12
C SER A 14 2.97 -37.38 -2.19
N GLN A 15 4.18 -37.77 -1.81
CA GLN A 15 5.25 -38.10 -2.75
C GLN A 15 5.03 -39.50 -3.33
N PRO A 16 5.33 -39.72 -4.65
CA PRO A 16 5.19 -41.02 -5.29
C PRO A 16 6.11 -42.11 -4.65
N GLU A 17 7.25 -41.68 -4.14
CA GLU A 17 8.20 -42.53 -3.43
C GLU A 17 8.66 -41.83 -2.16
N VAL A 18 8.58 -42.51 -1.03
CA VAL A 18 9.00 -42.00 0.27
C VAL A 18 10.20 -42.79 0.75
N MET A 19 11.36 -42.15 0.83
CA MET A 19 12.53 -42.74 1.48
C MET A 19 12.32 -42.82 2.99
N SER A 20 13.01 -43.77 3.65
CA SER A 20 13.04 -43.80 5.13
C SER A 20 13.68 -42.51 5.65
N VAL A 21 12.92 -41.75 6.43
CA VAL A 21 13.39 -40.47 6.99
C VAL A 21 13.05 -40.38 8.48
N GLU A 22 13.93 -39.79 9.26
CA GLU A 22 13.67 -39.32 10.60
C GLU A 22 13.47 -37.83 10.59
N ILE A 23 12.34 -37.33 11.11
CA ILE A 23 12.02 -35.90 11.12
C ILE A 23 11.86 -35.45 12.57
N THR A 24 12.72 -34.51 12.95
CA THR A 24 12.63 -33.74 14.19
C THR A 24 12.24 -32.32 13.86
N ASP A 25 11.00 -31.93 14.17
CA ASP A 25 10.40 -30.70 13.70
C ASP A 25 9.40 -30.10 14.71
N TRP A 26 9.53 -28.83 15.02
CA TRP A 26 8.62 -28.08 15.89
C TRP A 26 8.61 -26.59 15.51
N PRO A 27 7.52 -25.84 15.82
CA PRO A 27 7.44 -24.43 15.53
C PRO A 27 8.31 -23.59 16.48
N SER A 28 9.00 -22.59 15.95
CA SER A 28 9.73 -21.60 16.75
C SER A 28 8.79 -20.66 17.51
N THR A 29 7.63 -20.34 16.94
CA THR A 29 6.65 -19.44 17.54
C THR A 29 5.40 -20.22 18.00
N PRO A 30 4.97 -20.10 19.29
CA PRO A 30 3.88 -20.91 19.83
C PRO A 30 2.50 -20.56 19.23
N ASN A 31 2.17 -19.27 19.08
CA ASN A 31 0.93 -18.77 18.48
C ASN A 31 1.28 -18.18 17.12
N ARG A 32 0.76 -18.76 16.05
CA ARG A 32 1.07 -18.41 14.64
C ARG A 32 -0.19 -18.30 13.84
N GLY A 33 -0.37 -17.21 13.11
CA GLY A 33 -1.57 -17.10 12.30
C GLY A 33 -1.88 -15.70 11.83
N VAL A 34 -3.14 -15.33 11.95
CA VAL A 34 -3.69 -14.12 11.35
C VAL A 34 -4.48 -13.31 12.37
N VAL A 35 -4.40 -12.00 12.26
CA VAL A 35 -5.33 -11.06 12.87
C VAL A 35 -6.13 -10.36 11.77
N GLU A 36 -7.44 -10.60 11.70
CA GLU A 36 -8.35 -9.89 10.79
C GLU A 36 -8.64 -8.52 11.39
N GLY A 37 -7.73 -7.56 11.14
CA GLY A 37 -7.76 -6.23 11.75
C GLY A 37 -7.65 -5.08 10.76
N PHE A 38 -7.69 -5.36 9.46
CA PHE A 38 -7.59 -4.38 8.39
C PHE A 38 -8.83 -3.48 8.27
N TYR A 39 -8.63 -2.28 7.72
CA TYR A 39 -9.68 -1.41 7.25
C TYR A 39 -10.06 -1.76 5.81
N GLY A 40 -11.34 -1.94 5.54
CA GLY A 40 -11.86 -2.36 4.23
C GLY A 40 -13.10 -3.22 4.41
N ASN A 41 -13.38 -4.07 3.43
CA ASN A 41 -14.49 -5.02 3.51
C ASN A 41 -14.04 -6.24 4.33
N ALA A 42 -14.67 -6.46 5.48
CA ALA A 42 -14.38 -7.65 6.28
C ALA A 42 -14.67 -8.93 5.50
N TRP A 43 -13.94 -9.97 5.83
CA TRP A 43 -14.12 -11.27 5.22
C TRP A 43 -15.52 -11.84 5.46
N SER A 44 -16.09 -12.47 4.46
CA SER A 44 -17.37 -13.17 4.56
C SER A 44 -17.26 -14.41 5.47
N PHE A 45 -18.40 -15.00 5.79
CA PHE A 45 -18.44 -16.26 6.50
C PHE A 45 -17.67 -17.36 5.75
N ASP A 46 -17.88 -17.47 4.44
CA ASP A 46 -17.24 -18.50 3.60
C ASP A 46 -15.72 -18.24 3.45
N ASP A 47 -15.30 -16.99 3.34
CA ASP A 47 -13.88 -16.63 3.34
C ASP A 47 -13.18 -17.11 4.62
N ARG A 48 -13.79 -16.88 5.79
CA ARG A 48 -13.25 -17.34 7.07
C ARG A 48 -13.17 -18.85 7.14
N LEU A 49 -14.16 -19.57 6.63
CA LEU A 49 -14.12 -21.06 6.56
C LEU A 49 -12.96 -21.53 5.68
N SER A 50 -12.79 -20.93 4.51
CA SER A 50 -11.69 -21.20 3.58
C SER A 50 -10.31 -20.93 4.21
N GLN A 51 -10.22 -19.84 4.98
CA GLN A 51 -9.00 -19.49 5.71
C GLN A 51 -8.68 -20.50 6.82
N TYR A 52 -9.65 -20.98 7.60
CA TYR A 52 -9.37 -21.96 8.66
C TYR A 52 -8.85 -23.28 8.10
N GLU A 53 -9.39 -23.74 6.98
CA GLU A 53 -8.85 -24.91 6.28
C GLU A 53 -7.40 -24.68 5.86
N PHE A 54 -7.13 -23.54 5.24
CA PHE A 54 -5.78 -23.13 4.80
C PHE A 54 -4.82 -23.05 6.00
N TYR A 55 -5.21 -22.42 7.12
CA TYR A 55 -4.39 -22.34 8.33
C TYR A 55 -4.08 -23.74 8.88
N GLY A 56 -5.10 -24.59 8.94
CA GLY A 56 -4.95 -25.97 9.39
C GLY A 56 -3.90 -26.73 8.60
N ARG A 57 -3.97 -26.67 7.27
CA ARG A 57 -3.05 -27.34 6.34
C ARG A 57 -1.61 -26.80 6.44
N ASN A 58 -1.46 -25.49 6.67
CA ASN A 58 -0.16 -24.80 6.73
C ASN A 58 0.36 -24.62 8.16
N LYS A 59 -0.13 -25.41 9.13
CA LYS A 59 0.34 -25.46 10.52
C LYS A 59 0.19 -24.14 11.30
N MET A 60 -0.57 -23.18 10.83
CA MET A 60 -1.02 -22.03 11.60
C MET A 60 -2.06 -22.49 12.64
N ASN A 61 -2.10 -21.83 13.80
CA ASN A 61 -2.95 -22.25 14.92
C ASN A 61 -3.73 -21.11 15.58
N THR A 62 -3.67 -19.89 15.06
CA THR A 62 -4.26 -18.72 15.69
C THR A 62 -4.98 -17.87 14.62
N TYR A 63 -6.23 -17.55 14.90
CA TYR A 63 -6.99 -16.55 14.17
C TYR A 63 -7.58 -15.57 15.17
N ILE A 64 -7.27 -14.28 15.02
CA ILE A 64 -7.76 -13.21 15.90
C ILE A 64 -8.81 -12.40 15.15
N TYR A 65 -10.00 -12.31 15.74
CA TYR A 65 -11.16 -11.63 15.19
C TYR A 65 -11.21 -10.19 15.65
N GLY A 66 -11.00 -9.27 14.74
CA GLY A 66 -11.04 -7.82 14.99
C GLY A 66 -11.54 -7.01 13.79
N PRO A 67 -12.56 -7.47 13.01
CA PRO A 67 -13.03 -6.77 11.84
C PRO A 67 -13.59 -5.39 12.20
N LYS A 68 -13.34 -4.41 11.35
CA LYS A 68 -13.69 -3.01 11.62
C LYS A 68 -15.18 -2.70 11.40
N ASP A 69 -15.92 -3.58 10.72
CA ASP A 69 -17.34 -3.45 10.37
C ASP A 69 -18.31 -4.21 11.28
N ASP A 70 -17.82 -5.06 12.22
CA ASP A 70 -18.68 -5.69 13.20
C ASP A 70 -19.10 -4.68 14.29
N PRO A 71 -20.38 -4.28 14.31
CA PRO A 71 -20.85 -3.30 15.31
C PRO A 71 -20.74 -3.84 16.74
N TYR A 72 -20.90 -5.17 16.96
CA TYR A 72 -20.85 -5.78 18.29
C TYR A 72 -19.42 -5.97 18.80
N HIS A 73 -18.45 -5.90 17.93
CA HIS A 73 -17.02 -5.84 18.28
C HIS A 73 -16.63 -4.41 18.72
N ARG A 74 -17.22 -3.34 18.11
CA ARG A 74 -16.84 -1.93 18.32
C ARG A 74 -17.98 -1.08 18.88
N GLY A 75 -18.74 -0.40 18.03
CA GLY A 75 -19.71 0.63 18.44
C GLY A 75 -20.83 0.17 19.38
N LYS A 76 -21.23 -1.10 19.30
CA LYS A 76 -22.24 -1.75 20.16
C LYS A 76 -21.62 -2.79 21.09
N TRP A 77 -20.40 -2.58 21.50
CA TRP A 77 -19.65 -3.58 22.29
C TRP A 77 -20.34 -3.95 23.63
N ARG A 78 -21.18 -3.06 24.18
CA ARG A 78 -21.96 -3.33 25.40
C ARG A 78 -23.13 -4.27 25.17
N GLU A 79 -23.64 -4.36 23.93
CA GLU A 79 -24.77 -5.20 23.57
C GLU A 79 -24.32 -6.64 23.32
N LEU A 80 -25.13 -7.60 23.73
CA LEU A 80 -24.91 -9.00 23.38
C LEU A 80 -25.16 -9.22 21.88
N TYR A 81 -24.49 -10.21 21.29
CA TYR A 81 -24.83 -10.62 19.95
C TYR A 81 -26.27 -11.13 19.89
N PRO A 82 -27.09 -10.69 18.91
CA PRO A 82 -28.40 -11.28 18.66
C PRO A 82 -28.27 -12.76 18.25
N ALA A 83 -29.35 -13.52 18.39
CA ALA A 83 -29.33 -14.98 18.30
C ALA A 83 -28.78 -15.50 16.95
N ASP A 84 -29.12 -14.85 15.85
CA ASP A 84 -28.62 -15.19 14.50
C ASP A 84 -27.11 -14.99 14.38
N LYS A 85 -26.60 -13.83 14.82
CA LYS A 85 -25.16 -13.55 14.83
C LYS A 85 -24.38 -14.41 15.83
N ALA A 86 -24.95 -14.70 16.98
CA ALA A 86 -24.37 -15.63 17.95
C ALA A 86 -24.25 -17.05 17.38
N ALA A 87 -25.25 -17.51 16.62
CA ALA A 87 -25.21 -18.80 15.92
C ALA A 87 -24.12 -18.83 14.83
N GLU A 88 -23.96 -17.75 14.06
CA GLU A 88 -22.89 -17.60 13.08
C GLU A 88 -21.51 -17.67 13.74
N MET A 89 -21.30 -16.90 14.82
CA MET A 89 -20.06 -16.90 15.59
C MET A 89 -19.73 -18.28 16.16
N LYS A 90 -20.73 -19.00 16.67
CA LYS A 90 -20.57 -20.39 17.15
C LYS A 90 -20.13 -21.31 16.02
N ALA A 91 -20.76 -21.22 14.85
CA ALA A 91 -20.41 -22.05 13.69
C ALA A 91 -18.98 -21.81 13.21
N LEU A 92 -18.53 -20.54 13.17
CA LEU A 92 -17.16 -20.16 12.85
C LEU A 92 -16.15 -20.73 13.87
N ASN A 93 -16.45 -20.64 15.18
CA ASN A 93 -15.60 -21.19 16.22
C ASN A 93 -15.48 -22.72 16.13
N GLU A 94 -16.58 -23.42 15.86
CA GLU A 94 -16.59 -24.86 15.65
C GLU A 94 -15.79 -25.25 14.40
N ALA A 95 -15.89 -24.48 13.32
CA ALA A 95 -15.08 -24.69 12.11
C ALA A 95 -13.58 -24.49 12.40
N ALA A 96 -13.19 -23.42 13.07
CA ALA A 96 -11.81 -23.19 13.46
C ALA A 96 -11.25 -24.34 14.30
N LYS A 97 -12.02 -24.86 15.27
CA LYS A 97 -11.65 -26.03 16.10
C LYS A 97 -11.43 -27.29 15.28
N ARG A 98 -12.27 -27.56 14.25
CA ARG A 98 -12.07 -28.71 13.35
C ARG A 98 -10.70 -28.66 12.67
N HIS A 99 -10.26 -27.47 12.27
CA HIS A 99 -8.95 -27.22 11.64
C HIS A 99 -7.81 -26.98 12.65
N LYS A 100 -8.07 -27.14 13.96
CA LYS A 100 -7.09 -26.93 15.05
C LYS A 100 -6.56 -25.48 15.09
N VAL A 101 -7.41 -24.54 14.78
CA VAL A 101 -7.16 -23.11 14.87
C VAL A 101 -7.83 -22.57 16.13
N ASN A 102 -7.10 -21.89 16.97
CA ASN A 102 -7.61 -21.15 18.11
C ASN A 102 -8.27 -19.87 17.61
N PHE A 103 -9.58 -19.80 17.68
CA PHE A 103 -10.31 -18.59 17.38
C PHE A 103 -10.24 -17.67 18.60
N VAL A 104 -9.46 -16.60 18.50
CA VAL A 104 -9.39 -15.55 19.51
C VAL A 104 -10.46 -14.49 19.18
N TRP A 105 -11.54 -14.49 19.95
CA TRP A 105 -12.57 -13.48 19.78
C TRP A 105 -12.18 -12.18 20.46
N GLY A 106 -12.41 -11.04 19.80
CA GLY A 106 -11.99 -9.73 20.26
C GLY A 106 -13.15 -8.74 20.46
N ILE A 107 -12.87 -7.72 21.29
CA ILE A 107 -13.75 -6.56 21.51
C ILE A 107 -12.90 -5.29 21.54
N HIS A 108 -13.44 -4.19 21.01
CA HIS A 108 -12.78 -2.88 20.98
C HIS A 108 -13.62 -1.84 21.72
N PRO A 109 -13.57 -1.78 23.06
CA PRO A 109 -14.40 -0.90 23.86
C PRO A 109 -13.85 0.53 23.98
N ALA A 110 -12.62 0.77 23.60
CA ALA A 110 -11.85 1.95 23.98
C ALA A 110 -12.40 3.29 23.43
N GLY A 111 -13.18 3.27 22.36
CA GLY A 111 -13.73 4.50 21.76
C GLY A 111 -14.61 5.31 22.71
N ASP A 112 -15.34 4.63 23.62
CA ASP A 112 -16.32 5.26 24.49
C ASP A 112 -16.45 4.60 25.89
N HIS A 113 -15.45 3.82 26.32
CA HIS A 113 -15.44 3.21 27.65
C HIS A 113 -15.41 4.29 28.73
N ARG A 114 -16.34 4.24 29.69
CA ARG A 114 -16.49 5.25 30.75
C ARG A 114 -15.60 4.99 31.96
N TRP A 115 -14.85 3.90 31.98
CA TRP A 115 -13.95 3.45 33.06
C TRP A 115 -14.69 3.30 34.41
N ASN A 116 -15.88 2.72 34.35
CA ASN A 116 -16.75 2.49 35.52
C ASN A 116 -17.20 1.02 35.59
N GLU A 117 -17.80 0.65 36.74
CA GLU A 117 -18.24 -0.72 37.00
C GLU A 117 -19.33 -1.19 36.01
N GLU A 118 -20.20 -0.31 35.54
CA GLU A 118 -21.27 -0.65 34.60
C GLU A 118 -20.69 -1.17 33.27
N ASP A 119 -19.68 -0.46 32.74
CA ASP A 119 -19.00 -0.84 31.51
C ASP A 119 -18.12 -2.10 31.70
N ASN A 120 -17.46 -2.19 32.85
CA ASN A 120 -16.72 -3.39 33.21
C ASN A 120 -17.63 -4.62 33.22
N GLN A 121 -18.81 -4.52 33.85
CA GLN A 121 -19.79 -5.60 33.89
C GLN A 121 -20.41 -5.90 32.51
N ALA A 122 -20.56 -4.89 31.64
CA ALA A 122 -21.01 -5.11 30.27
C ALA A 122 -20.00 -5.98 29.49
N THR A 123 -18.71 -5.75 29.68
CA THR A 123 -17.64 -6.60 29.11
C THR A 123 -17.73 -8.02 29.64
N ILE A 124 -17.88 -8.21 30.96
CA ILE A 124 -17.99 -9.54 31.55
C ILE A 124 -19.18 -10.30 30.95
N ARG A 125 -20.37 -9.68 30.90
CA ARG A 125 -21.56 -10.31 30.29
C ARG A 125 -21.35 -10.70 28.85
N LYS A 126 -20.65 -9.87 28.06
CA LYS A 126 -20.32 -10.16 26.66
C LYS A 126 -19.36 -11.34 26.54
N PHE A 127 -18.36 -11.39 27.41
CA PHE A 127 -17.38 -12.48 27.43
C PHE A 127 -18.00 -13.80 27.87
N GLU A 128 -18.92 -13.77 28.84
CA GLU A 128 -19.69 -14.96 29.23
C GLU A 128 -20.54 -15.48 28.06
N GLN A 129 -21.22 -14.61 27.32
CA GLN A 129 -21.94 -15.03 26.11
C GLN A 129 -21.01 -15.76 25.13
N MET A 130 -19.84 -15.24 24.87
CA MET A 130 -18.91 -15.85 23.93
C MET A 130 -18.32 -17.15 24.49
N TYR A 131 -18.07 -17.21 25.79
CA TYR A 131 -17.64 -18.43 26.47
C TYR A 131 -18.70 -19.55 26.35
N ASP A 132 -19.98 -19.21 26.54
CA ASP A 132 -21.11 -20.14 26.37
C ASP A 132 -21.26 -20.64 24.92
N LEU A 133 -20.87 -19.81 23.93
CA LEU A 133 -20.76 -20.20 22.52
C LEU A 133 -19.52 -21.07 22.23
N GLY A 134 -18.73 -21.37 23.27
CA GLY A 134 -17.60 -22.29 23.21
C GLY A 134 -16.24 -21.63 22.88
N PHE A 135 -16.13 -20.32 22.91
CA PHE A 135 -14.82 -19.65 22.77
C PHE A 135 -13.95 -19.86 24.00
N ARG A 136 -12.64 -19.99 23.80
CA ARG A 136 -11.63 -20.20 24.85
C ARG A 136 -10.42 -19.28 24.70
N ASN A 137 -10.47 -18.38 23.76
CA ASN A 137 -9.41 -17.39 23.50
C ASN A 137 -10.06 -16.04 23.30
N PHE A 138 -9.56 -15.02 24.00
CA PHE A 138 -10.16 -13.69 24.06
C PHE A 138 -9.14 -12.58 23.88
N SER A 139 -9.59 -11.44 23.34
CA SER A 139 -8.76 -10.26 23.21
C SER A 139 -9.54 -8.97 23.46
N ILE A 140 -8.83 -7.94 23.91
CA ILE A 140 -9.34 -6.57 24.04
C ILE A 140 -8.41 -5.65 23.26
N PHE A 141 -9.01 -4.80 22.43
CA PHE A 141 -8.29 -3.89 21.56
C PHE A 141 -8.48 -2.43 22.00
N PHE A 142 -7.35 -1.70 22.02
CA PHE A 142 -7.27 -0.26 22.23
C PHE A 142 -6.55 0.43 21.06
N ASP A 143 -6.37 -0.27 19.92
CA ASP A 143 -5.72 0.28 18.75
C ASP A 143 -6.45 1.52 18.21
N ASP A 144 -5.67 2.47 17.68
CA ASP A 144 -6.13 3.72 17.08
C ASP A 144 -6.91 4.65 18.03
N VAL A 145 -6.63 4.54 19.34
CA VAL A 145 -7.22 5.40 20.38
C VAL A 145 -6.18 6.39 20.90
N PHE A 146 -6.59 7.64 21.03
CA PHE A 146 -5.71 8.75 21.45
C PHE A 146 -6.36 9.60 22.57
N GLY A 147 -5.57 10.51 23.13
CA GLY A 147 -6.05 11.46 24.13
C GLY A 147 -6.46 10.81 25.45
N ALA A 148 -7.57 11.25 26.04
CA ALA A 148 -8.02 10.82 27.38
C ALA A 148 -8.39 9.34 27.49
N GLN A 149 -8.69 8.70 26.37
CA GLN A 149 -8.98 7.25 26.31
C GLN A 149 -7.71 6.38 26.23
N ALA A 150 -6.57 6.96 25.88
CA ALA A 150 -5.30 6.27 25.75
C ALA A 150 -4.48 6.34 27.07
N ASP A 151 -5.06 5.93 28.17
CA ASP A 151 -4.48 5.96 29.51
C ASP A 151 -3.99 4.57 29.92
N GLY A 152 -2.66 4.41 30.05
CA GLY A 152 -2.03 3.12 30.36
C GLY A 152 -2.45 2.52 31.69
N LYS A 153 -2.69 3.34 32.72
CA LYS A 153 -3.14 2.87 34.05
C LYS A 153 -4.56 2.32 33.98
N LYS A 154 -5.47 3.07 33.33
CA LYS A 154 -6.86 2.62 33.14
C LYS A 154 -6.92 1.34 32.30
N HIS A 155 -6.09 1.24 31.26
CA HIS A 155 -6.00 0.02 30.46
C HIS A 155 -5.52 -1.18 31.31
N ALA A 156 -4.48 -0.99 32.13
CA ALA A 156 -3.97 -2.04 33.00
C ALA A 156 -4.98 -2.46 34.08
N GLU A 157 -5.64 -1.51 34.73
CA GLU A 157 -6.70 -1.76 35.71
C GLU A 157 -7.87 -2.54 35.10
N TYR A 158 -8.31 -2.13 33.92
CA TYR A 158 -9.40 -2.80 33.20
C TYR A 158 -9.02 -4.23 32.74
N MET A 159 -7.84 -4.42 32.18
CA MET A 159 -7.36 -5.74 31.79
C MET A 159 -7.25 -6.68 33.00
N ASN A 160 -6.70 -6.21 34.12
CA ASN A 160 -6.63 -6.97 35.38
C ASN A 160 -8.02 -7.24 35.97
N TYR A 161 -8.97 -6.30 35.83
CA TYR A 161 -10.36 -6.51 36.23
C TYR A 161 -11.01 -7.65 35.45
N VAL A 162 -10.88 -7.64 34.11
CA VAL A 162 -11.42 -8.71 33.26
C VAL A 162 -10.71 -10.03 33.54
N LYS A 163 -9.39 -10.01 33.72
CA LYS A 163 -8.61 -11.19 34.09
C LYS A 163 -9.16 -11.84 35.35
N LYS A 164 -9.31 -11.09 36.43
CA LYS A 164 -9.81 -11.56 37.74
C LYS A 164 -11.26 -12.01 37.70
N ASN A 165 -12.14 -11.26 37.04
CA ASN A 165 -13.59 -11.46 37.10
C ASN A 165 -14.14 -12.43 36.06
N PHE A 166 -13.37 -12.72 35.02
CA PHE A 166 -13.76 -13.63 33.96
C PHE A 166 -12.69 -14.72 33.73
N VAL A 167 -11.47 -14.37 33.33
CA VAL A 167 -10.46 -15.36 32.89
C VAL A 167 -10.10 -16.33 34.01
N ASP A 168 -9.88 -15.84 35.24
CA ASP A 168 -9.52 -16.68 36.39
C ASP A 168 -10.66 -17.61 36.86
N LYS A 169 -11.90 -17.29 36.48
CA LYS A 169 -13.08 -18.14 36.77
C LYS A 169 -13.26 -19.26 35.77
N HIS A 170 -12.56 -19.18 34.63
CA HIS A 170 -12.67 -20.15 33.54
C HIS A 170 -11.28 -20.76 33.23
N PRO A 171 -10.84 -21.80 33.94
CA PRO A 171 -9.46 -22.34 33.84
C PRO A 171 -9.12 -22.96 32.48
N ASP A 172 -10.09 -23.16 31.61
CA ASP A 172 -9.93 -23.67 30.25
C ASP A 172 -9.76 -22.55 29.19
N ILE A 173 -9.68 -21.29 29.62
CA ILE A 173 -9.27 -20.17 28.74
C ILE A 173 -7.77 -20.29 28.46
N GLU A 174 -7.41 -20.34 27.17
CA GLU A 174 -6.03 -20.59 26.71
C GLU A 174 -5.25 -19.30 26.48
N ASN A 175 -5.91 -18.27 25.96
CA ASN A 175 -5.27 -16.99 25.63
C ASN A 175 -6.14 -15.81 26.05
N PHE A 176 -5.50 -14.80 26.68
CA PHE A 176 -6.05 -13.48 26.87
C PHE A 176 -5.05 -12.44 26.39
N ILE A 177 -5.45 -11.66 25.38
CA ILE A 177 -4.57 -10.80 24.59
C ILE A 177 -5.05 -9.36 24.65
N MET A 178 -4.12 -8.42 24.75
CA MET A 178 -4.36 -6.97 24.66
C MET A 178 -3.66 -6.40 23.43
N CYS A 179 -4.37 -5.60 22.63
CA CYS A 179 -3.72 -4.66 21.72
C CYS A 179 -3.69 -3.29 22.42
N PRO A 180 -2.53 -2.74 22.78
CA PRO A 180 -2.44 -1.46 23.47
C PRO A 180 -2.70 -0.29 22.50
N ALA A 181 -3.05 0.89 23.02
CA ALA A 181 -3.18 2.08 22.20
C ALA A 181 -1.81 2.50 21.63
N LEU A 182 -0.74 2.45 22.43
CA LEU A 182 0.63 2.59 21.95
C LEU A 182 1.16 1.23 21.52
N TYR A 183 0.90 0.84 20.28
CA TYR A 183 1.28 -0.46 19.72
C TYR A 183 2.51 -0.42 18.80
N ASN A 184 3.16 0.74 18.62
CA ASN A 184 4.42 0.90 17.87
C ASN A 184 5.32 1.98 18.48
N LYS A 185 6.63 1.90 18.22
CA LYS A 185 7.62 2.79 18.80
C LYS A 185 7.55 4.23 18.27
N ALA A 186 7.18 4.43 16.99
CA ALA A 186 7.12 5.75 16.37
C ALA A 186 6.10 6.67 17.03
N TRP A 187 5.04 6.11 17.58
CA TRP A 187 3.99 6.88 18.25
C TRP A 187 4.28 7.24 19.71
N LYS A 188 5.41 6.78 20.28
CA LYS A 188 5.74 7.02 21.69
C LYS A 188 5.60 8.49 22.11
N GLY A 189 5.94 9.43 21.24
CA GLY A 189 5.84 10.87 21.51
C GLY A 189 4.40 11.41 21.60
N SER A 190 3.41 10.65 21.12
CA SER A 190 2.00 11.01 21.15
C SER A 190 1.23 10.48 22.37
N PHE A 191 1.93 9.74 23.24
CA PHE A 191 1.37 9.12 24.45
C PHE A 191 2.08 9.60 25.71
N GLN A 192 1.49 9.35 26.86
CA GLN A 192 2.15 9.59 28.14
C GLN A 192 3.46 8.79 28.21
N PRO A 193 4.56 9.38 28.69
CA PRO A 193 5.86 8.70 28.72
C PRO A 193 5.86 7.36 29.48
N SER A 194 4.99 7.24 30.50
CA SER A 194 4.83 6.05 31.34
C SER A 194 3.89 4.98 30.75
N TYR A 195 3.29 5.18 29.55
CA TYR A 195 2.22 4.30 29.06
C TYR A 195 2.62 2.81 29.03
N LEU A 196 3.83 2.49 28.54
CA LEU A 196 4.30 1.09 28.47
C LEU A 196 4.61 0.51 29.85
N GLU A 197 5.18 1.32 30.74
CA GLU A 197 5.43 0.97 32.14
C GLU A 197 4.11 0.79 32.91
N ASP A 198 3.12 1.65 32.65
CA ASP A 198 1.79 1.53 33.26
C ASP A 198 1.08 0.21 32.85
N ILE A 199 1.19 -0.24 31.61
CA ILE A 199 0.62 -1.52 31.19
C ILE A 199 1.46 -2.72 31.61
N SER A 200 2.72 -2.53 31.97
CA SER A 200 3.60 -3.63 32.38
C SER A 200 3.15 -4.31 33.69
N VAL A 201 2.38 -3.60 34.54
CA VAL A 201 1.87 -4.10 35.82
C VAL A 201 0.65 -5.03 35.69
N MET A 202 0.17 -5.26 34.48
CA MET A 202 -0.87 -6.28 34.21
C MET A 202 -0.38 -7.67 34.57
N ASP A 203 -1.32 -8.56 34.90
CA ASP A 203 -1.02 -9.97 35.10
C ASP A 203 -0.12 -10.51 33.97
N PRO A 204 1.00 -11.19 34.29
CA PRO A 204 1.99 -11.61 33.31
C PRO A 204 1.47 -12.63 32.27
N SER A 205 0.33 -13.28 32.52
CA SER A 205 -0.30 -14.16 31.56
C SER A 205 -1.03 -13.42 30.42
N ILE A 206 -1.34 -12.13 30.60
CA ILE A 206 -1.93 -11.29 29.56
C ILE A 206 -0.86 -10.98 28.49
N LYS A 207 -1.13 -11.38 27.26
CA LYS A 207 -0.25 -11.11 26.13
C LYS A 207 -0.49 -9.70 25.60
N VAL A 208 0.57 -9.00 25.18
CA VAL A 208 0.52 -7.62 24.70
C VAL A 208 0.98 -7.56 23.25
N MET A 209 0.13 -7.04 22.37
CA MET A 209 0.43 -6.92 20.95
C MET A 209 1.38 -5.76 20.65
N TRP A 210 2.16 -5.90 19.57
CA TRP A 210 3.13 -4.93 19.10
C TRP A 210 3.33 -5.03 17.58
N THR A 211 3.44 -3.89 16.87
CA THR A 211 3.62 -3.89 15.41
C THR A 211 5.05 -3.63 14.95
N GLY A 212 5.94 -3.21 15.84
CA GLY A 212 7.33 -2.88 15.51
C GLY A 212 7.71 -1.43 15.79
N ASN A 213 8.75 -0.93 15.11
CA ASN A 213 9.19 0.47 15.26
C ASN A 213 8.16 1.45 14.68
N SER A 214 7.33 1.00 13.73
CA SER A 214 6.24 1.77 13.14
C SER A 214 4.96 0.92 13.00
N VAL A 215 3.88 1.53 12.53
CA VAL A 215 2.60 0.83 12.27
C VAL A 215 2.81 -0.32 11.29
N VAL A 216 3.53 -0.07 10.20
CA VAL A 216 3.92 -1.09 9.21
C VAL A 216 5.43 -1.22 9.27
N ASP A 217 5.92 -2.38 9.68
CA ASP A 217 7.34 -2.62 9.91
C ASP A 217 7.73 -4.07 9.62
N MET A 218 9.01 -4.37 9.76
CA MET A 218 9.61 -5.70 9.78
C MET A 218 10.17 -5.94 11.18
N ILE A 219 9.90 -7.11 11.74
CA ILE A 219 10.28 -7.43 13.12
C ILE A 219 11.74 -7.85 13.19
N ASN A 220 12.50 -7.22 14.05
CA ASN A 220 13.92 -7.48 14.26
C ASN A 220 14.27 -7.66 15.75
N VAL A 221 15.48 -8.14 16.01
CA VAL A 221 15.96 -8.42 17.37
C VAL A 221 15.97 -7.15 18.22
N GLN A 222 16.50 -6.04 17.69
CA GLN A 222 16.63 -4.77 18.42
C GLN A 222 15.26 -4.23 18.87
N ASP A 223 14.23 -4.48 18.09
CA ASP A 223 12.85 -4.12 18.43
C ASP A 223 12.36 -4.91 19.64
N MET A 224 12.60 -6.21 19.63
CA MET A 224 12.21 -7.09 20.74
C MET A 224 13.01 -6.79 22.01
N GLU A 225 14.29 -6.51 21.90
CA GLU A 225 15.13 -6.04 23.02
C GLU A 225 14.65 -4.72 23.60
N TRP A 226 14.07 -3.85 22.76
CA TRP A 226 13.53 -2.57 23.21
C TRP A 226 12.17 -2.70 23.90
N ILE A 227 11.23 -3.47 23.34
CA ILE A 227 9.84 -3.51 23.84
C ILE A 227 9.65 -4.48 25.01
N ASN A 228 10.23 -5.70 24.93
CA ASN A 228 9.97 -6.74 25.93
C ASN A 228 10.27 -6.31 27.39
N PRO A 229 11.40 -5.63 27.70
CA PRO A 229 11.62 -5.13 29.05
C PRO A 229 10.60 -4.07 29.49
N LYS A 230 10.12 -3.23 28.56
CA LYS A 230 9.17 -2.13 28.87
C LYS A 230 7.79 -2.62 29.22
N ILE A 231 7.34 -3.69 28.58
CA ILE A 231 6.04 -4.32 28.88
C ILE A 231 6.14 -5.50 29.86
N GLY A 232 7.36 -5.81 30.33
CA GLY A 232 7.62 -6.88 31.32
C GLY A 232 7.33 -8.31 30.83
N ARG A 233 7.24 -8.52 29.51
CA ARG A 233 6.90 -9.81 28.87
C ARG A 233 7.32 -9.87 27.41
N LYS A 234 7.31 -11.05 26.80
CA LYS A 234 7.50 -11.19 25.36
C LYS A 234 6.31 -10.60 24.62
N ALA A 235 6.55 -9.70 23.65
CA ALA A 235 5.53 -9.11 22.79
C ALA A 235 4.79 -10.19 21.98
N PHE A 236 3.54 -9.92 21.67
CA PHE A 236 2.75 -10.69 20.70
C PHE A 236 2.70 -9.85 19.40
N ILE A 237 3.22 -10.36 18.30
CA ILE A 237 3.33 -9.55 17.09
C ILE A 237 2.01 -9.49 16.34
N TRP A 238 1.62 -8.25 16.01
CA TRP A 238 0.65 -7.92 14.97
C TRP A 238 1.44 -7.35 13.80
N LEU A 239 1.78 -8.16 12.83
CA LEU A 239 2.51 -7.72 11.64
C LEU A 239 1.54 -7.16 10.61
N ASN A 240 1.68 -5.90 10.23
CA ASN A 240 0.90 -5.30 9.14
C ASN A 240 1.48 -5.69 7.78
N TYR A 241 1.28 -6.97 7.42
CA TYR A 241 1.61 -7.63 6.18
C TYR A 241 0.76 -8.90 6.03
N PRO A 242 0.17 -9.21 4.87
CA PRO A 242 0.20 -8.47 3.61
C PRO A 242 -0.89 -7.37 3.46
N VAL A 243 -1.37 -6.79 4.55
CA VAL A 243 -2.40 -5.74 4.51
C VAL A 243 -2.06 -4.60 3.55
N THR A 244 -3.07 -4.13 2.81
CA THR A 244 -2.95 -3.02 1.84
C THR A 244 -3.98 -1.91 2.07
N ASP A 245 -4.58 -1.83 3.25
CA ASP A 245 -5.60 -0.83 3.58
C ASP A 245 -5.12 0.63 3.55
N TYR A 246 -3.81 0.85 3.62
CA TYR A 246 -3.14 2.14 3.47
C TYR A 246 -2.68 2.43 2.03
N CYS A 247 -2.82 1.47 1.11
CA CYS A 247 -2.48 1.56 -0.30
C CYS A 247 -3.41 0.66 -1.15
N ILE A 248 -4.71 0.88 -1.02
CA ILE A 248 -5.80 0.01 -1.51
C ILE A 248 -5.75 -0.33 -3.01
N ASN A 249 -5.04 0.47 -3.81
CA ASN A 249 -4.89 0.23 -5.25
C ASN A 249 -3.84 -0.85 -5.58
N HIS A 250 -3.11 -1.35 -4.58
CA HIS A 250 -2.02 -2.31 -4.75
C HIS A 250 -2.33 -3.65 -4.10
N LEU A 251 -1.73 -4.71 -4.65
CA LEU A 251 -1.68 -6.03 -4.04
C LEU A 251 -0.26 -6.34 -3.55
N LEU A 252 -0.16 -7.17 -2.51
CA LEU A 252 1.10 -7.69 -1.98
C LEU A 252 1.23 -9.18 -2.31
N MET A 253 1.75 -9.47 -3.51
CA MET A 253 1.86 -10.83 -4.05
C MET A 253 3.29 -11.39 -4.04
N GLY A 254 4.22 -10.70 -3.40
CA GLY A 254 5.64 -11.10 -3.35
C GLY A 254 5.99 -12.05 -2.19
N PRO A 255 7.26 -12.48 -2.12
CA PRO A 255 7.76 -13.33 -1.05
C PRO A 255 7.74 -12.63 0.31
N PHE A 256 7.64 -13.41 1.39
CA PHE A 256 7.70 -12.90 2.75
C PHE A 256 9.16 -12.74 3.20
N THR A 257 9.62 -11.50 3.34
CA THR A 257 11.03 -11.19 3.67
C THR A 257 11.17 -10.11 4.74
N GLY A 258 12.38 -9.89 5.22
CA GLY A 258 12.78 -8.74 6.03
C GLY A 258 12.56 -8.89 7.53
N ASN A 259 12.04 -10.03 7.99
CA ASN A 259 11.90 -10.30 9.43
C ASN A 259 13.05 -11.18 9.91
N ASP A 260 13.60 -10.90 11.10
CA ASP A 260 14.71 -11.65 11.68
C ASP A 260 14.23 -13.00 12.21
N ALA A 261 14.92 -14.06 11.83
CA ALA A 261 14.67 -15.42 12.33
C ALA A 261 14.78 -15.50 13.86
N GLU A 262 15.83 -14.91 14.43
CA GLU A 262 16.10 -14.91 15.87
C GLU A 262 14.99 -14.21 16.67
N ALA A 263 14.38 -13.15 16.14
CA ALA A 263 13.29 -12.42 16.78
C ALA A 263 12.07 -13.33 17.06
N THR A 264 11.86 -14.40 16.29
CA THR A 264 10.74 -15.34 16.48
C THR A 264 10.79 -16.07 17.82
N SER A 265 11.96 -16.25 18.41
CA SER A 265 12.16 -16.83 19.74
C SER A 265 11.85 -15.85 20.88
N MET A 266 11.83 -14.54 20.58
CA MET A 266 11.65 -13.46 21.54
C MET A 266 10.19 -13.00 21.68
N VAL A 267 9.26 -13.63 20.95
CA VAL A 267 7.83 -13.28 20.94
C VAL A 267 6.96 -14.35 21.60
N SER A 268 5.78 -13.95 22.09
CA SER A 268 4.77 -14.87 22.65
C SER A 268 3.77 -15.36 21.60
N GLY A 269 3.78 -14.74 20.44
CA GLY A 269 2.96 -15.08 19.28
C GLY A 269 3.26 -14.13 18.12
N PHE A 270 2.84 -14.53 16.92
CA PHE A 270 3.08 -13.76 15.71
C PHE A 270 1.88 -13.95 14.76
N THR A 271 1.17 -12.86 14.48
CA THR A 271 0.03 -12.86 13.57
C THR A 271 0.21 -11.82 12.48
N ALA A 272 -0.13 -12.21 11.26
CA ALA A 272 -0.13 -11.33 10.09
C ALA A 272 -1.50 -10.67 9.94
N ASN A 273 -1.54 -9.38 9.65
CA ASN A 273 -2.74 -8.68 9.22
C ASN A 273 -2.86 -8.81 7.70
N PRO A 274 -3.90 -9.47 7.15
CA PRO A 274 -4.01 -9.79 5.74
C PRO A 274 -4.59 -8.66 4.90
N MET A 275 -4.62 -8.82 3.58
CA MET A 275 -5.44 -8.01 2.68
C MET A 275 -6.93 -8.30 2.91
N GLU A 276 -7.81 -7.37 2.49
CA GLU A 276 -9.25 -7.62 2.42
C GLU A 276 -9.62 -8.73 1.42
N TYR A 277 -8.73 -9.09 0.51
CA TYR A 277 -8.81 -10.19 -0.45
C TYR A 277 -8.36 -11.49 0.23
N ALA A 278 -9.32 -12.25 0.74
CA ALA A 278 -9.06 -13.42 1.57
C ALA A 278 -8.23 -14.49 0.84
N GLU A 279 -8.67 -14.86 -0.35
CA GLU A 279 -8.01 -15.90 -1.13
C GLU A 279 -6.63 -15.46 -1.63
N ALA A 280 -6.50 -14.21 -2.10
CA ALA A 280 -5.22 -13.66 -2.55
C ALA A 280 -4.20 -13.54 -1.40
N SER A 281 -4.65 -13.27 -0.18
CA SER A 281 -3.79 -13.24 1.01
C SER A 281 -3.07 -14.56 1.29
N LYS A 282 -3.63 -15.70 0.86
CA LYS A 282 -3.04 -17.03 1.07
C LYS A 282 -1.63 -17.16 0.51
N LEU A 283 -1.29 -16.45 -0.57
CA LEU A 283 0.05 -16.49 -1.15
C LEU A 283 1.10 -16.03 -0.14
N SER A 284 0.94 -14.84 0.40
CA SER A 284 1.86 -14.27 1.41
C SER A 284 1.77 -14.99 2.75
N LEU A 285 0.55 -15.43 3.15
CA LEU A 285 0.34 -16.15 4.40
C LEU A 285 0.97 -17.56 4.39
N PHE A 286 1.11 -18.20 3.22
CA PHE A 286 1.83 -19.46 3.10
C PHE A 286 3.30 -19.29 3.51
N SER A 287 3.98 -18.30 2.93
CA SER A 287 5.38 -18.00 3.26
C SER A 287 5.55 -17.52 4.71
N ASN A 288 4.58 -16.77 5.25
CA ASN A 288 4.56 -16.40 6.66
C ASN A 288 4.46 -17.63 7.58
N ALA A 289 3.60 -18.61 7.23
CA ALA A 289 3.47 -19.85 7.99
C ALA A 289 4.75 -20.67 7.99
N ASP A 290 5.44 -20.76 6.85
CA ASP A 290 6.71 -21.46 6.70
C ASP A 290 7.81 -20.80 7.54
N PHE A 291 7.95 -19.47 7.45
CA PHE A 291 8.87 -18.70 8.29
C PHE A 291 8.63 -18.94 9.79
N LEU A 292 7.39 -18.86 10.26
CA LEU A 292 7.07 -19.03 11.69
C LEU A 292 7.21 -20.46 12.18
N TRP A 293 7.25 -21.43 11.28
CA TRP A 293 7.49 -22.81 11.64
C TRP A 293 8.98 -23.10 11.85
N ASN A 294 9.81 -22.75 10.88
CA ASN A 294 11.26 -23.00 10.95
C ASN A 294 12.06 -21.83 10.32
N PRO A 295 12.19 -20.72 11.05
CA PRO A 295 12.81 -19.50 10.55
C PRO A 295 14.30 -19.69 10.15
N ASP A 296 15.03 -20.60 10.84
CA ASP A 296 16.45 -20.85 10.56
C ASP A 296 16.69 -21.55 9.22
N LYS A 297 15.67 -22.19 8.66
CA LYS A 297 15.73 -22.90 7.37
C LYS A 297 14.82 -22.26 6.33
N TYR A 298 14.23 -21.12 6.66
CA TYR A 298 13.35 -20.42 5.76
C TYR A 298 14.13 -19.77 4.61
N ASP A 299 13.68 -20.05 3.40
CA ASP A 299 14.12 -19.40 2.17
C ASP A 299 12.88 -18.76 1.52
N ALA A 300 12.90 -17.45 1.41
CA ALA A 300 11.74 -16.67 0.99
C ALA A 300 11.32 -16.97 -0.45
N ASP A 301 12.28 -17.05 -1.37
CA ASP A 301 12.02 -17.29 -2.79
C ASP A 301 11.51 -18.73 -3.00
N ARG A 302 12.15 -19.69 -2.38
CA ARG A 302 11.71 -21.10 -2.43
C ARG A 302 10.31 -21.28 -1.83
N SER A 303 10.03 -20.66 -0.70
CA SER A 303 8.73 -20.73 -0.05
C SER A 303 7.63 -20.10 -0.92
N TRP A 304 7.93 -18.97 -1.56
CA TRP A 304 7.02 -18.29 -2.47
C TRP A 304 6.75 -19.11 -3.74
N GLU A 305 7.77 -19.69 -4.36
CA GLU A 305 7.62 -20.58 -5.52
C GLU A 305 6.77 -21.82 -5.17
N LEU A 306 6.95 -22.39 -3.97
CA LEU A 306 6.14 -23.49 -3.50
C LEU A 306 4.68 -23.08 -3.23
N ALA A 307 4.46 -21.84 -2.76
CA ALA A 307 3.12 -21.30 -2.58
C ALA A 307 2.38 -21.16 -3.92
N LEU A 308 3.06 -20.63 -4.95
CA LEU A 308 2.51 -20.53 -6.31
C LEU A 308 2.12 -21.92 -6.84
N GLU A 309 3.01 -22.91 -6.72
CA GLU A 309 2.74 -24.30 -7.15
C GLU A 309 1.52 -24.89 -6.44
N ARG A 310 1.36 -24.67 -5.14
CA ARG A 310 0.27 -25.27 -4.35
C ARG A 310 -1.06 -24.56 -4.50
N LEU A 311 -1.03 -23.23 -4.68
CA LEU A 311 -2.25 -22.41 -4.77
C LEU A 311 -2.79 -22.31 -6.18
N MET A 312 -1.92 -22.39 -7.19
CA MET A 312 -2.28 -22.23 -8.60
C MET A 312 -1.59 -23.26 -9.52
N PRO A 313 -1.66 -24.57 -9.23
CA PRO A 313 -0.85 -25.59 -9.91
C PRO A 313 -1.09 -25.65 -11.43
N ALA A 314 -2.30 -25.41 -11.90
CA ALA A 314 -2.64 -25.47 -13.33
C ALA A 314 -2.19 -24.24 -14.13
N HIS A 315 -1.97 -23.10 -13.47
CA HIS A 315 -1.67 -21.80 -14.07
C HIS A 315 -0.50 -21.12 -13.35
N ARG A 316 0.42 -21.92 -12.80
CA ARG A 316 1.52 -21.46 -11.95
C ARG A 316 2.37 -20.37 -12.60
N ASP A 317 2.80 -20.60 -13.84
CA ASP A 317 3.73 -19.68 -14.52
C ASP A 317 3.03 -18.37 -14.90
N ALA A 318 1.79 -18.43 -15.36
CA ALA A 318 0.98 -17.25 -15.62
C ALA A 318 0.70 -16.45 -14.34
N PHE A 319 0.39 -17.12 -13.25
CA PHE A 319 0.15 -16.48 -11.97
C PHE A 319 1.43 -15.88 -11.37
N ARG A 320 2.55 -16.57 -11.54
CA ARG A 320 3.87 -16.05 -11.16
C ARG A 320 4.20 -14.74 -11.89
N GLU A 321 4.00 -14.72 -13.20
CA GLU A 321 4.22 -13.51 -14.00
C GLU A 321 3.35 -12.34 -13.51
N PHE A 322 2.07 -12.55 -13.33
CA PHE A 322 1.17 -11.56 -12.74
C PHE A 322 1.64 -11.07 -11.37
N CYS A 323 2.05 -11.97 -10.48
CA CYS A 323 2.52 -11.62 -9.14
C CYS A 323 3.74 -10.70 -9.17
N LEU A 324 4.68 -10.89 -10.10
CA LEU A 324 5.90 -10.08 -10.20
C LEU A 324 5.62 -8.59 -10.50
N TYR A 325 4.47 -8.26 -11.09
CA TYR A 325 4.04 -6.89 -11.33
C TYR A 325 3.13 -6.32 -10.21
N ASN A 326 2.88 -7.11 -9.16
CA ASN A 326 2.02 -6.75 -8.03
C ASN A 326 2.74 -6.94 -6.68
N VAL A 327 3.93 -6.37 -6.54
CA VAL A 327 4.82 -6.52 -5.37
C VAL A 327 5.22 -5.19 -4.73
N ASP A 328 5.11 -4.09 -5.45
CA ASP A 328 5.42 -2.73 -4.97
C ASP A 328 4.15 -2.02 -4.50
N LEU A 329 4.27 -1.26 -3.42
CA LEU A 329 3.15 -0.52 -2.82
C LEU A 329 2.98 0.89 -3.35
N GLY A 330 3.79 1.31 -4.33
CA GLY A 330 3.78 2.67 -4.84
C GLY A 330 4.04 3.72 -3.75
N GLN A 331 3.52 4.92 -3.96
CA GLN A 331 3.53 5.98 -2.96
C GLN A 331 2.42 5.75 -1.93
N ASN A 332 2.79 5.64 -0.67
CA ASN A 332 1.85 5.41 0.42
C ASN A 332 2.23 6.20 1.69
N THR A 333 1.29 6.28 2.65
CA THR A 333 1.47 7.05 3.88
C THR A 333 2.63 6.59 4.76
N HIS A 334 3.00 5.31 4.68
CA HIS A 334 4.13 4.73 5.41
C HIS A 334 5.45 4.84 4.67
N ARG A 335 5.46 5.34 3.42
CA ARG A 335 6.65 5.51 2.56
C ARG A 335 7.42 4.20 2.34
N LEU A 336 6.71 3.08 2.38
CA LEU A 336 7.28 1.75 2.22
C LEU A 336 7.16 1.30 0.77
N ARG A 337 8.26 0.71 0.28
CA ARG A 337 8.29 -0.18 -0.89
C ARG A 337 8.66 -1.56 -0.39
N ARG A 338 7.98 -2.59 -0.88
CA ARG A 338 8.27 -3.95 -0.39
C ARG A 338 9.31 -4.66 -1.24
N PHE A 339 9.13 -4.66 -2.55
CA PHE A 339 9.97 -5.46 -3.45
C PHE A 339 10.19 -4.73 -4.76
N ASN A 340 11.23 -5.15 -5.49
CA ASN A 340 11.41 -4.77 -6.88
C ASN A 340 10.43 -5.57 -7.74
N GLU A 341 9.63 -4.89 -8.56
CA GLU A 341 8.76 -5.56 -9.52
C GLU A 341 9.60 -6.13 -10.66
N SER A 342 9.07 -7.13 -11.35
CA SER A 342 9.62 -7.84 -12.51
C SER A 342 11.12 -7.63 -12.78
N PRO A 343 12.00 -8.47 -12.21
CA PRO A 343 13.45 -8.33 -12.43
C PRO A 343 13.84 -8.41 -13.92
N ALA A 344 13.10 -9.18 -14.72
CA ALA A 344 13.32 -9.31 -16.16
C ALA A 344 13.07 -7.96 -16.87
N LEU A 345 11.89 -7.35 -16.67
CA LEU A 345 11.59 -6.04 -17.22
C LEU A 345 12.57 -4.96 -16.73
N LYS A 346 12.90 -4.96 -15.45
CA LYS A 346 13.87 -4.01 -14.87
C LYS A 346 15.21 -4.08 -15.58
N ALA A 347 15.71 -5.29 -15.84
CA ALA A 347 16.98 -5.49 -16.55
C ALA A 347 16.92 -4.97 -18.00
N LEU A 348 15.78 -5.14 -18.69
CA LEU A 348 15.57 -4.61 -20.03
C LEU A 348 15.48 -3.07 -20.03
N ILE A 349 14.79 -2.48 -19.06
CA ILE A 349 14.74 -1.02 -18.90
C ILE A 349 16.15 -0.46 -18.69
N ASP A 350 16.91 -1.01 -17.75
CA ASP A 350 18.28 -0.54 -17.46
C ASP A 350 19.21 -0.67 -18.67
N LYS A 351 19.01 -1.70 -19.48
CA LYS A 351 19.81 -1.95 -20.68
C LYS A 351 19.49 -0.99 -21.81
N TYR A 352 18.23 -0.66 -22.01
CA TYR A 352 17.78 -0.02 -23.25
C TYR A 352 17.30 1.42 -23.09
N GLU A 353 16.70 1.80 -21.97
CA GLU A 353 16.12 3.15 -21.80
C GLU A 353 17.12 4.28 -22.05
N PRO A 354 18.40 4.21 -21.60
CA PRO A 354 19.37 5.29 -21.85
C PRO A 354 19.62 5.58 -23.31
N ALA A 355 19.48 4.58 -24.18
CA ALA A 355 19.79 4.68 -25.60
C ALA A 355 18.56 4.85 -26.51
N MET A 356 17.33 4.72 -25.98
CA MET A 356 16.10 4.74 -26.79
C MET A 356 15.82 6.06 -27.50
N THR A 357 16.46 7.17 -27.11
CA THR A 357 16.30 8.48 -27.74
C THR A 357 17.39 8.79 -28.77
N GLU A 358 18.48 8.02 -28.79
CA GLU A 358 19.66 8.33 -29.61
C GLU A 358 19.75 7.48 -30.87
N SER A 359 19.29 6.22 -30.80
CA SER A 359 19.36 5.28 -31.93
C SER A 359 18.31 4.20 -31.84
N TYR A 360 17.89 3.69 -33.01
CA TYR A 360 17.04 2.50 -33.08
C TYR A 360 17.84 1.22 -32.84
N MET A 361 17.45 0.51 -31.80
CA MET A 361 17.95 -0.84 -31.54
C MET A 361 16.81 -1.85 -31.72
N ALA A 362 16.77 -2.50 -32.90
CA ALA A 362 15.71 -3.47 -33.22
C ALA A 362 15.59 -4.59 -32.17
N GLY A 363 16.72 -5.02 -31.59
CA GLY A 363 16.73 -5.98 -30.49
C GLY A 363 16.01 -5.49 -29.24
N ALA A 364 16.17 -4.21 -28.89
CA ALA A 364 15.50 -3.62 -27.74
C ALA A 364 13.98 -3.62 -27.90
N ALA A 365 13.49 -3.16 -29.04
CA ALA A 365 12.06 -3.15 -29.33
C ALA A 365 11.47 -4.57 -29.26
N LYS A 366 12.19 -5.57 -29.79
CA LYS A 366 11.74 -6.95 -29.74
C LYS A 366 11.73 -7.52 -28.31
N GLU A 367 12.82 -7.39 -27.56
CA GLU A 367 12.92 -7.94 -26.19
C GLU A 367 11.89 -7.30 -25.25
N LEU A 368 11.68 -5.98 -25.34
CA LEU A 368 10.63 -5.28 -24.58
C LEU A 368 9.23 -5.75 -24.99
N SER A 369 8.97 -5.89 -26.31
CA SER A 369 7.70 -6.40 -26.81
C SER A 369 7.42 -7.81 -26.34
N ASP A 370 8.44 -8.71 -26.37
CA ASP A 370 8.31 -10.10 -25.92
C ASP A 370 7.99 -10.18 -24.41
N GLU A 371 8.64 -9.35 -23.58
CA GLU A 371 8.38 -9.29 -22.13
C GLU A 371 6.93 -8.83 -21.83
N PHE A 372 6.50 -7.75 -22.47
CA PHE A 372 5.12 -7.29 -22.30
C PHE A 372 4.07 -8.23 -22.91
N ALA A 373 4.41 -8.94 -23.98
CA ALA A 373 3.55 -9.98 -24.56
C ALA A 373 3.40 -11.18 -23.61
N ASN A 374 4.46 -11.52 -22.87
CA ASN A 374 4.39 -12.54 -21.83
C ASN A 374 3.41 -12.14 -20.71
N LEU A 375 3.46 -10.89 -20.23
CA LEU A 375 2.50 -10.38 -19.26
C LEU A 375 1.06 -10.39 -19.79
N GLU A 376 0.85 -9.93 -21.03
CA GLU A 376 -0.49 -9.98 -21.67
C GLU A 376 -1.02 -11.40 -21.74
N LYS A 377 -0.23 -12.33 -22.29
CA LYS A 377 -0.61 -13.74 -22.43
C LYS A 377 -0.93 -14.38 -21.07
N SER A 378 -0.08 -14.18 -20.09
CA SER A 378 -0.26 -14.69 -18.73
C SER A 378 -1.54 -14.14 -18.09
N SER A 379 -1.78 -12.84 -18.24
CA SER A 379 -3.01 -12.22 -17.72
C SER A 379 -4.27 -12.73 -18.44
N ALA A 380 -4.23 -12.90 -19.77
CA ALA A 380 -5.35 -13.45 -20.53
C ALA A 380 -5.64 -14.92 -20.15
N GLU A 381 -4.61 -15.73 -19.89
CA GLU A 381 -4.77 -17.08 -19.35
C GLU A 381 -5.50 -17.07 -18.00
N LEU A 382 -5.07 -16.23 -17.06
CA LEU A 382 -5.72 -16.11 -15.75
C LEU A 382 -7.17 -15.61 -15.86
N LEU A 383 -7.44 -14.64 -16.73
CA LEU A 383 -8.80 -14.13 -16.98
C LEU A 383 -9.74 -15.21 -17.50
N SER A 384 -9.23 -16.15 -18.30
CA SER A 384 -10.03 -17.24 -18.88
C SER A 384 -10.63 -18.17 -17.82
N VAL A 385 -10.04 -18.23 -16.64
CA VAL A 385 -10.47 -19.08 -15.51
C VAL A 385 -10.88 -18.29 -14.25
N ALA A 386 -10.82 -16.96 -14.31
CA ALA A 386 -11.03 -16.10 -13.13
C ALA A 386 -12.41 -16.28 -12.49
N ASP A 387 -13.47 -16.50 -13.28
CA ASP A 387 -14.82 -16.64 -12.73
C ASP A 387 -15.05 -17.97 -11.98
N THR A 388 -14.21 -18.96 -12.20
CA THR A 388 -14.27 -20.29 -11.57
C THR A 388 -13.23 -20.51 -10.46
N ASN A 389 -12.26 -19.62 -10.35
CA ASN A 389 -11.22 -19.66 -9.33
C ASN A 389 -11.43 -18.55 -8.30
N ALA A 390 -11.62 -18.90 -7.04
CA ALA A 390 -11.95 -17.95 -5.98
C ALA A 390 -10.90 -16.83 -5.83
N MET A 391 -9.60 -17.17 -5.85
CA MET A 391 -8.50 -16.20 -5.75
C MET A 391 -8.49 -15.23 -6.94
N LEU A 392 -8.53 -15.75 -8.16
CA LEU A 392 -8.49 -14.92 -9.36
C LEU A 392 -9.74 -14.04 -9.48
N LYS A 393 -10.88 -14.52 -8.98
CA LYS A 393 -12.13 -13.77 -8.95
C LYS A 393 -12.05 -12.53 -8.05
N GLU A 394 -11.40 -12.63 -6.90
CA GLU A 394 -11.17 -11.49 -5.99
C GLU A 394 -10.32 -10.40 -6.63
N ILE A 395 -9.26 -10.79 -7.34
CA ILE A 395 -8.25 -9.87 -7.89
C ILE A 395 -8.40 -9.65 -9.40
N LYS A 396 -9.52 -10.07 -9.99
CA LYS A 396 -9.80 -9.93 -11.44
C LYS A 396 -9.52 -8.53 -11.99
N PRO A 397 -9.89 -7.42 -11.30
CA PRO A 397 -9.60 -6.07 -11.78
C PRO A 397 -8.09 -5.80 -11.97
N TRP A 398 -7.23 -6.33 -11.10
CA TRP A 398 -5.77 -6.21 -11.26
C TRP A 398 -5.27 -7.03 -12.46
N ILE A 399 -5.85 -8.21 -12.70
CA ILE A 399 -5.49 -9.05 -13.85
C ILE A 399 -5.90 -8.36 -15.16
N GLU A 400 -7.07 -7.70 -15.20
CA GLU A 400 -7.53 -6.91 -16.34
C GLU A 400 -6.58 -5.72 -16.64
N VAL A 401 -6.11 -5.03 -15.61
CA VAL A 401 -5.14 -3.94 -15.76
C VAL A 401 -3.76 -4.49 -16.18
N SER A 402 -3.35 -5.66 -15.68
CA SER A 402 -2.11 -6.33 -16.11
C SER A 402 -2.14 -6.70 -17.59
N GLU A 403 -3.25 -7.23 -18.08
CA GLU A 403 -3.44 -7.52 -19.51
C GLU A 403 -3.30 -6.25 -20.37
N MET A 404 -3.95 -5.17 -19.94
CA MET A 404 -3.84 -3.88 -20.62
C MET A 404 -2.44 -3.28 -20.53
N LEU A 405 -1.72 -3.47 -19.42
CA LEU A 405 -0.33 -3.06 -19.28
C LEU A 405 0.57 -3.79 -20.29
N GLY A 406 0.40 -5.10 -20.45
CA GLY A 406 1.10 -5.89 -21.45
C GLY A 406 0.86 -5.39 -22.88
N LYS A 407 -0.41 -5.12 -23.23
CA LYS A 407 -0.78 -4.53 -24.53
C LYS A 407 -0.15 -3.15 -24.76
N ARG A 408 -0.18 -2.29 -23.75
CA ARG A 408 0.41 -0.94 -23.81
C ARG A 408 1.93 -1.00 -24.00
N GLY A 409 2.61 -1.92 -23.33
CA GLY A 409 4.05 -2.11 -23.48
C GLY A 409 4.45 -2.52 -24.91
N GLN A 410 3.69 -3.41 -25.53
CA GLN A 410 3.92 -3.81 -26.93
C GLN A 410 3.68 -2.63 -27.90
N LEU A 411 2.65 -1.81 -27.66
CA LEU A 411 2.40 -0.59 -28.46
C LEU A 411 3.56 0.41 -28.33
N VAL A 412 4.13 0.57 -27.13
CA VAL A 412 5.30 1.43 -26.91
C VAL A 412 6.50 0.91 -27.67
N ALA A 413 6.75 -0.40 -27.67
CA ALA A 413 7.81 -1.02 -28.46
C ALA A 413 7.59 -0.83 -29.98
N ALA A 414 6.35 -0.92 -30.46
CA ALA A 414 6.00 -0.64 -31.85
C ALA A 414 6.22 0.85 -32.22
N MET A 415 5.76 1.78 -31.36
CA MET A 415 5.99 3.22 -31.55
C MET A 415 7.48 3.55 -31.66
N TYR A 416 8.31 2.89 -30.87
CA TYR A 416 9.76 3.05 -30.96
C TYR A 416 10.31 2.63 -32.33
N GLY A 417 9.84 1.51 -32.90
CA GLY A 417 10.17 1.09 -34.25
C GLY A 417 9.68 2.06 -35.33
N ASP A 418 8.44 2.54 -35.21
CA ASP A 418 7.80 3.44 -36.17
C ASP A 418 8.50 4.78 -36.28
N ILE A 419 8.91 5.38 -35.13
CA ILE A 419 9.54 6.69 -35.11
C ILE A 419 10.89 6.70 -35.84
N PHE A 420 11.68 5.64 -35.69
CA PHE A 420 12.99 5.53 -36.34
C PHE A 420 12.93 5.00 -37.78
N SER A 421 11.84 4.33 -38.18
CA SER A 421 11.62 3.94 -39.58
C SER A 421 10.92 5.04 -40.40
N GLY A 422 10.56 6.16 -39.81
CA GLY A 422 9.80 7.23 -40.46
C GLY A 422 8.34 6.88 -40.73
N ASN A 423 7.80 5.85 -40.08
CA ASN A 423 6.40 5.44 -40.22
C ASN A 423 5.47 6.32 -39.36
N ALA A 424 5.28 7.57 -39.76
CA ALA A 424 4.45 8.54 -39.04
C ALA A 424 3.03 8.03 -38.76
N LYS A 425 2.42 7.35 -39.74
CA LYS A 425 1.06 6.79 -39.56
C LYS A 425 1.03 5.69 -38.50
N GLY A 426 1.98 4.75 -38.55
CA GLY A 426 2.07 3.67 -37.55
C GLY A 426 2.26 4.22 -36.15
N PHE A 427 3.16 5.21 -35.98
CA PHE A 427 3.38 5.88 -34.70
C PHE A 427 2.09 6.49 -34.13
N VAL A 428 1.35 7.25 -34.96
CA VAL A 428 0.08 7.88 -34.53
C VAL A 428 -0.97 6.83 -34.17
N ASP A 429 -1.13 5.79 -34.99
CA ASP A 429 -2.12 4.72 -34.75
C ASP A 429 -1.80 3.98 -33.44
N ASN A 430 -0.54 3.64 -33.19
CA ASN A 430 -0.09 3.00 -31.94
C ASN A 430 -0.25 3.90 -30.73
N TYR A 431 0.03 5.20 -30.87
CA TYR A 431 -0.20 6.17 -29.78
C TYR A 431 -1.68 6.27 -29.42
N VAL A 432 -2.58 6.38 -30.40
CA VAL A 432 -4.03 6.45 -30.15
C VAL A 432 -4.51 5.18 -29.45
N ALA A 433 -4.04 4.01 -29.87
CA ALA A 433 -4.36 2.75 -29.21
C ALA A 433 -3.82 2.68 -27.77
N TYR A 434 -2.59 3.13 -27.53
CA TYR A 434 -1.99 3.25 -26.20
C TYR A 434 -2.79 4.17 -25.28
N ALA A 435 -3.15 5.35 -25.77
CA ALA A 435 -3.94 6.34 -25.02
C ALA A 435 -5.34 5.79 -24.64
N ALA A 436 -6.00 5.12 -25.58
CA ALA A 436 -7.30 4.50 -25.34
C ALA A 436 -7.23 3.38 -24.29
N LEU A 437 -6.19 2.53 -24.34
CA LEU A 437 -5.98 1.49 -23.32
C LEU A 437 -5.62 2.09 -21.95
N THR A 438 -4.85 3.17 -21.93
CA THR A 438 -4.52 3.89 -20.67
C THR A 438 -5.77 4.48 -20.02
N ASP A 439 -6.63 5.13 -20.81
CA ASP A 439 -7.92 5.62 -20.34
C ASP A 439 -8.83 4.48 -19.84
N LYS A 440 -8.90 3.37 -20.58
CA LYS A 440 -9.67 2.19 -20.15
C LYS A 440 -9.14 1.60 -18.84
N ALA A 441 -7.83 1.44 -18.70
CA ALA A 441 -7.20 0.90 -17.49
C ALA A 441 -7.49 1.77 -16.26
N SER A 442 -7.46 3.10 -16.42
CA SER A 442 -7.73 4.06 -15.33
C SER A 442 -9.17 4.01 -14.80
N LYS A 443 -10.09 3.40 -15.52
CA LYS A 443 -11.51 3.26 -15.17
C LYS A 443 -11.86 1.90 -14.60
N VAL A 444 -10.94 0.95 -14.62
CA VAL A 444 -11.14 -0.35 -13.96
C VAL A 444 -11.17 -0.11 -12.46
N ALA A 445 -12.21 -0.63 -11.82
CA ALA A 445 -12.41 -0.49 -10.38
C ALA A 445 -12.58 -1.86 -9.74
N SER A 446 -12.12 -2.00 -8.51
CA SER A 446 -12.41 -3.17 -7.69
C SER A 446 -13.93 -3.25 -7.44
N ARG A 447 -14.42 -4.45 -7.08
CA ARG A 447 -15.84 -4.65 -6.80
C ARG A 447 -16.32 -3.70 -5.72
N ASP A 448 -17.48 -3.09 -5.96
CA ASP A 448 -18.35 -2.58 -4.91
C ASP A 448 -18.93 -3.77 -4.14
N PHE A 449 -18.39 -4.03 -2.96
CA PHE A 449 -19.09 -4.88 -1.99
C PHE A 449 -20.19 -4.03 -1.34
N PRO A 450 -21.39 -4.59 -1.09
CA PRO A 450 -22.41 -3.89 -0.32
C PRO A 450 -21.83 -3.43 1.02
N GLY A 451 -21.76 -2.10 1.24
CA GLY A 451 -21.13 -1.51 2.42
C GLY A 451 -19.65 -1.16 2.26
N SER A 452 -19.06 -1.33 1.07
CA SER A 452 -17.68 -0.92 0.78
C SER A 452 -17.44 0.54 1.12
N ILE A 453 -16.40 0.80 1.91
CA ILE A 453 -16.01 2.15 2.32
C ILE A 453 -15.15 2.82 1.24
N LYS A 454 -14.47 2.03 0.41
CA LYS A 454 -13.53 2.50 -0.61
C LYS A 454 -13.54 1.60 -1.84
N VAL A 455 -13.50 2.20 -3.02
CA VAL A 455 -13.27 1.54 -4.30
C VAL A 455 -11.78 1.65 -4.63
N ALA A 456 -11.13 0.53 -4.95
CA ALA A 456 -9.76 0.53 -5.43
C ALA A 456 -9.73 0.66 -6.96
N TYR A 457 -8.78 1.43 -7.46
CA TYR A 457 -8.43 1.52 -8.88
C TYR A 457 -7.07 0.82 -9.05
N PRO A 458 -7.03 -0.39 -9.60
CA PRO A 458 -5.83 -1.22 -9.63
C PRO A 458 -4.61 -0.51 -10.22
N MET A 459 -3.50 -0.57 -9.51
CA MET A 459 -2.19 -0.11 -9.94
C MET A 459 -1.26 -1.32 -10.05
N VAL A 460 -0.78 -1.58 -11.25
CA VAL A 460 0.09 -2.71 -11.60
C VAL A 460 1.36 -2.17 -12.23
N GLY A 461 2.51 -2.73 -11.90
CA GLY A 461 3.78 -2.29 -12.46
C GLY A 461 4.15 -0.85 -12.08
N SER A 462 3.77 -0.41 -10.89
CA SER A 462 3.86 1.00 -10.46
C SER A 462 5.28 1.48 -10.19
N LEU A 463 6.25 0.57 -10.00
CA LEU A 463 7.64 0.93 -9.73
C LEU A 463 8.44 1.12 -11.03
N TYR A 464 8.31 0.23 -11.99
CA TYR A 464 9.12 0.26 -13.21
C TYR A 464 8.29 0.33 -14.49
N ALA A 465 7.30 -0.55 -14.68
CA ALA A 465 6.58 -0.66 -15.95
C ALA A 465 5.81 0.62 -16.31
N GLU A 466 4.89 1.07 -15.46
CA GLU A 466 4.10 2.29 -15.73
C GLU A 466 4.97 3.55 -15.88
N PRO A 467 5.94 3.83 -15.00
CA PRO A 467 6.83 4.96 -15.19
C PRO A 467 7.65 4.88 -16.48
N PHE A 468 8.16 3.70 -16.83
CA PHE A 468 8.89 3.47 -18.08
C PHE A 468 8.04 3.76 -19.31
N LEU A 469 6.83 3.18 -19.39
CA LEU A 469 5.92 3.43 -20.51
C LEU A 469 5.60 4.93 -20.66
N LYS A 470 5.30 5.59 -19.56
CA LYS A 470 4.98 7.02 -19.55
C LYS A 470 6.17 7.86 -20.06
N ARG A 471 7.37 7.63 -19.52
CA ARG A 471 8.58 8.37 -19.97
C ARG A 471 8.87 8.13 -21.44
N SER A 472 8.83 6.86 -21.86
CA SER A 472 9.10 6.48 -23.25
C SER A 472 8.13 7.14 -24.22
N VAL A 473 6.83 7.09 -23.94
CA VAL A 473 5.80 7.73 -24.78
C VAL A 473 6.00 9.24 -24.84
N ASN A 474 6.22 9.89 -23.70
CA ASN A 474 6.41 11.34 -23.67
C ASN A 474 7.63 11.78 -24.48
N ARG A 475 8.77 11.08 -24.34
CA ARG A 475 10.00 11.34 -25.14
C ARG A 475 9.75 11.14 -26.65
N MET A 476 9.09 10.07 -27.02
CA MET A 476 8.79 9.77 -28.42
C MET A 476 7.81 10.79 -29.03
N VAL A 477 6.79 11.21 -28.28
CA VAL A 477 5.85 12.27 -28.72
C VAL A 477 6.56 13.61 -28.87
N ASP A 478 7.45 13.95 -27.96
CA ASP A 478 8.25 15.18 -28.05
C ASP A 478 9.16 15.16 -29.30
N TYR A 479 9.90 14.06 -29.50
CA TYR A 479 10.71 13.88 -30.70
C TYR A 479 9.85 13.93 -31.98
N TYR A 480 8.69 13.28 -32.00
CA TYR A 480 7.79 13.25 -33.15
C TYR A 480 7.32 14.65 -33.53
N ARG A 481 6.92 15.48 -32.57
CA ARG A 481 6.46 16.84 -32.79
C ARG A 481 7.51 17.75 -33.45
N HIS A 482 8.79 17.53 -33.12
CA HIS A 482 9.87 18.32 -33.69
C HIS A 482 10.27 17.87 -35.12
N ASN A 483 9.90 16.67 -35.52
CA ASN A 483 10.37 16.06 -36.77
C ASN A 483 9.23 15.73 -37.76
N ASN A 484 7.97 15.84 -37.37
CA ASN A 484 6.80 15.51 -38.18
C ASN A 484 5.69 16.52 -37.97
N ASP A 485 4.82 16.66 -38.98
CA ASP A 485 3.63 17.51 -38.95
C ASP A 485 2.32 16.69 -39.13
N TYR A 486 2.42 15.37 -39.34
CA TYR A 486 1.28 14.50 -39.56
C TYR A 486 0.50 14.28 -38.26
N ARG A 487 -0.80 14.65 -38.28
CA ARG A 487 -1.73 14.37 -37.20
C ARG A 487 -1.24 14.81 -35.79
N LEU A 488 -0.65 15.98 -35.68
CA LEU A 488 -0.24 16.57 -34.38
C LEU A 488 -1.43 16.81 -33.44
N ASP A 489 -2.65 16.87 -33.98
CA ASP A 489 -3.91 17.07 -33.27
C ASP A 489 -4.25 15.95 -32.28
N VAL A 490 -3.71 14.74 -32.46
CA VAL A 490 -4.00 13.58 -31.59
C VAL A 490 -3.22 13.61 -30.27
N PHE A 491 -2.14 14.38 -30.22
CA PHE A 491 -1.33 14.45 -29.00
C PHE A 491 -1.85 15.54 -28.06
N PRO A 492 -1.70 15.37 -26.74
CA PRO A 492 -2.02 16.45 -25.80
C PRO A 492 -1.28 17.73 -26.20
N GLN A 493 -2.02 18.79 -26.43
CA GLN A 493 -1.38 20.09 -26.72
C GLN A 493 -0.62 20.54 -25.48
N LEU A 494 0.60 21.05 -25.65
CA LEU A 494 1.28 21.73 -24.56
C LEU A 494 0.45 22.97 -24.17
N ALA A 495 0.17 23.09 -22.90
CA ALA A 495 -0.51 24.28 -22.40
C ALA A 495 0.31 25.53 -22.66
N LEU A 496 1.64 25.44 -22.45
CA LEU A 496 2.62 26.47 -22.74
C LEU A 496 3.82 25.85 -23.46
N GLU A 497 4.35 26.54 -24.47
CA GLU A 497 5.62 26.18 -25.08
C GLU A 497 6.79 26.56 -24.14
N ASN A 498 7.94 25.88 -24.33
CA ASN A 498 9.16 26.25 -23.60
C ASN A 498 9.56 27.68 -23.97
N GLY A 499 9.82 28.51 -22.97
CA GLY A 499 10.18 29.92 -23.23
C GLY A 499 10.22 30.79 -22.01
N ASN A 500 10.47 32.08 -22.28
CA ASN A 500 10.44 33.11 -21.26
C ASN A 500 9.08 33.82 -21.28
N TYR A 501 8.50 34.00 -20.11
CA TYR A 501 7.19 34.61 -19.95
C TYR A 501 7.18 35.65 -18.83
N ARG A 502 6.32 36.63 -18.96
CA ARG A 502 5.83 37.41 -17.83
C ARG A 502 4.51 36.84 -17.38
N ILE A 503 4.35 36.67 -16.08
CA ILE A 503 3.12 36.10 -15.47
C ILE A 503 2.31 37.27 -14.90
N ARG A 504 1.04 37.37 -15.30
CA ARG A 504 0.14 38.44 -14.88
C ARG A 504 -1.15 37.89 -14.27
N LEU A 505 -1.64 38.60 -13.25
CA LEU A 505 -2.94 38.33 -12.64
C LEU A 505 -3.59 39.69 -12.26
N ASN A 506 -4.84 39.88 -12.66
CA ASN A 506 -5.60 41.12 -12.37
C ASN A 506 -4.85 42.41 -12.63
N GLY A 507 -4.09 42.46 -13.73
CA GLY A 507 -3.30 43.62 -14.13
C GLY A 507 -1.97 43.79 -13.41
N GLN A 508 -1.62 42.94 -12.45
CA GLN A 508 -0.36 42.95 -11.72
C GLN A 508 0.62 41.92 -12.26
N TRP A 509 1.90 42.18 -12.19
CA TRP A 509 2.98 41.33 -12.67
C TRP A 509 3.62 40.54 -11.52
N LEU A 510 3.86 39.27 -11.76
CA LEU A 510 4.60 38.43 -10.81
C LEU A 510 6.09 38.72 -10.91
N GLY A 511 6.68 39.19 -9.83
CA GLY A 511 8.10 39.59 -9.81
C GLY A 511 8.86 39.03 -8.63
N ASN A 512 10.18 38.89 -8.82
CA ASN A 512 11.12 38.57 -7.75
C ASN A 512 11.53 39.85 -7.04
N PRO A 513 11.09 40.12 -5.80
CA PRO A 513 11.32 41.43 -5.15
C PRO A 513 12.77 41.65 -4.78
N LYS A 514 13.54 40.58 -4.57
CA LYS A 514 14.91 40.67 -4.08
C LYS A 514 15.75 39.48 -4.55
N ALA A 515 16.73 39.73 -5.42
CA ALA A 515 17.68 38.70 -5.82
C ALA A 515 18.49 38.18 -4.62
N GLY A 516 18.67 36.86 -4.53
CA GLY A 516 19.59 36.23 -3.59
C GLY A 516 19.12 36.11 -2.13
N THR A 517 17.86 36.42 -1.79
CA THR A 517 17.33 36.17 -0.44
C THR A 517 16.76 34.76 -0.32
N THR A 518 17.28 33.98 0.63
CA THR A 518 16.73 32.66 0.98
C THR A 518 15.31 32.79 1.57
N GLY A 519 14.38 31.92 1.14
CA GLY A 519 13.03 31.82 1.72
C GLY A 519 12.04 32.91 1.31
N GLY A 520 12.38 33.75 0.30
CA GLY A 520 11.46 34.75 -0.27
C GLY A 520 10.37 34.13 -1.13
N ARG A 521 9.32 34.94 -1.41
CA ARG A 521 8.26 34.60 -2.36
C ARG A 521 8.24 35.60 -3.50
N PRO A 522 7.80 35.20 -4.71
CA PRO A 522 7.41 36.14 -5.74
C PRO A 522 6.25 37.01 -5.26
N VAL A 523 6.26 38.27 -5.63
CA VAL A 523 5.25 39.26 -5.21
C VAL A 523 4.56 39.89 -6.42
N TRP A 524 3.34 40.37 -6.20
CA TRP A 524 2.61 41.14 -7.20
C TRP A 524 3.12 42.58 -7.27
N GLN A 525 3.36 43.06 -8.47
CA GLN A 525 3.85 44.43 -8.78
C GLN A 525 2.89 45.14 -9.73
N ALA A 526 2.53 46.36 -9.40
CA ALA A 526 1.52 47.13 -10.16
C ALA A 526 2.03 47.59 -11.55
N ALA A 527 3.34 47.65 -11.73
CA ALA A 527 3.96 48.10 -12.99
C ALA A 527 5.06 47.13 -13.42
N GLU A 528 5.46 47.23 -14.70
CA GLU A 528 6.64 46.55 -15.21
C GLU A 528 7.91 47.12 -14.56
N ASP A 529 8.89 46.29 -14.29
CA ASP A 529 10.20 46.69 -13.76
C ASP A 529 11.13 47.01 -14.94
N ASP A 530 11.11 48.24 -15.38
CA ASP A 530 11.95 48.71 -16.50
C ASP A 530 13.45 48.79 -16.14
N VAL A 531 13.77 48.80 -14.85
CA VAL A 531 15.16 48.85 -14.35
C VAL A 531 15.77 47.44 -14.25
N ASN A 532 14.99 46.46 -13.85
CA ASN A 532 15.41 45.07 -13.72
C ASN A 532 14.35 44.11 -14.30
N PRO A 533 14.14 44.14 -15.63
CA PRO A 533 13.07 43.36 -16.25
C PRO A 533 13.17 41.86 -15.99
N ASP A 534 14.39 41.30 -15.83
CA ASP A 534 14.62 39.89 -15.56
C ASP A 534 13.97 39.39 -14.24
N ARG A 535 13.64 40.31 -13.30
CA ARG A 535 12.92 39.96 -12.08
C ARG A 535 11.49 39.53 -12.35
N GLN A 536 10.88 39.99 -13.45
CA GLN A 536 9.51 39.65 -13.87
C GLN A 536 9.49 38.65 -15.01
N ILE A 537 10.65 38.12 -15.42
CA ILE A 537 10.76 37.10 -16.46
C ILE A 537 10.90 35.73 -15.81
N TRP A 538 10.06 34.81 -16.26
CA TRP A 538 9.98 33.44 -15.79
C TRP A 538 10.23 32.51 -16.96
N ARG A 539 11.31 31.72 -16.89
CA ARG A 539 11.57 30.65 -17.83
C ARG A 539 10.69 29.46 -17.46
N VAL A 540 9.80 29.11 -18.38
CA VAL A 540 8.93 27.93 -18.27
C VAL A 540 9.54 26.83 -19.12
N THR A 541 9.77 25.68 -18.52
CA THR A 541 10.33 24.52 -19.20
C THR A 541 9.42 23.32 -18.95
N TYR A 542 8.98 22.68 -20.02
CA TYR A 542 8.26 21.42 -19.98
C TYR A 542 9.26 20.28 -20.02
N ASP A 543 9.10 19.32 -19.13
CA ASP A 543 9.83 18.07 -19.13
C ASP A 543 8.95 16.95 -19.68
N PRO A 544 9.26 16.40 -20.86
CA PRO A 544 8.48 15.32 -21.46
C PRO A 544 8.52 14.01 -20.64
N GLU A 545 9.57 13.78 -19.85
CA GLU A 545 9.68 12.55 -19.05
C GLU A 545 8.65 12.50 -17.92
N THR A 546 8.47 13.61 -17.24
CA THR A 546 7.51 13.70 -16.14
C THR A 546 6.13 14.20 -16.59
N GLY A 547 6.05 14.88 -17.77
CA GLY A 547 4.86 15.56 -18.25
C GLY A 547 4.53 16.82 -17.44
N ARG A 548 5.55 17.48 -16.88
CA ARG A 548 5.41 18.60 -15.95
C ARG A 548 6.23 19.80 -16.39
N TYR A 549 5.93 20.93 -15.80
CA TYR A 549 6.61 22.19 -16.02
C TYR A 549 7.42 22.59 -14.80
N SER A 550 8.55 23.26 -15.04
CA SER A 550 9.24 24.08 -14.05
C SER A 550 9.07 25.55 -14.37
N ILE A 551 9.07 26.40 -13.34
CA ILE A 551 8.97 27.87 -13.48
C ILE A 551 10.13 28.49 -12.71
N VAL A 552 11.08 29.08 -13.46
CA VAL A 552 12.37 29.54 -12.96
C VAL A 552 12.50 31.04 -13.21
N ASN A 553 12.90 31.81 -12.20
CA ASN A 553 13.14 33.25 -12.39
C ASN A 553 14.41 33.49 -13.20
N ALA A 554 14.32 34.32 -14.24
CA ALA A 554 15.44 34.60 -15.14
C ALA A 554 16.58 35.38 -14.46
N LYS A 555 16.29 36.14 -13.39
CA LYS A 555 17.28 36.99 -12.71
C LYS A 555 18.30 36.21 -11.90
N ASP A 556 17.86 35.17 -11.17
CA ASP A 556 18.70 34.46 -10.21
C ASP A 556 18.62 32.94 -10.27
N GLY A 557 17.88 32.40 -11.24
CA GLY A 557 17.78 30.95 -11.47
C GLY A 557 16.96 30.20 -10.42
N ARG A 558 16.36 30.88 -9.44
CA ARG A 558 15.53 30.21 -8.44
C ARG A 558 14.18 29.80 -9.04
N TYR A 559 13.75 28.59 -8.74
CA TYR A 559 12.44 28.11 -9.16
C TYR A 559 11.42 28.18 -8.02
N ILE A 560 10.15 28.22 -8.40
CA ILE A 560 9.03 28.32 -7.47
C ILE A 560 8.70 26.92 -6.98
N ASN A 561 8.43 26.78 -5.67
CA ASN A 561 7.93 25.57 -5.03
C ASN A 561 6.39 25.54 -5.03
N GLU A 562 5.80 24.39 -4.75
CA GLU A 562 4.35 24.19 -4.69
C GLU A 562 3.61 25.12 -3.70
N ASN A 563 4.30 25.59 -2.66
CA ASN A 563 3.74 26.53 -1.66
C ASN A 563 3.91 27.99 -2.05
N GLY A 564 4.42 28.28 -3.26
CA GLY A 564 4.69 29.63 -3.76
C GLY A 564 5.99 30.26 -3.29
N SER A 565 6.83 29.57 -2.50
CA SER A 565 8.14 30.06 -2.08
C SER A 565 9.23 29.78 -3.12
N PHE A 566 10.34 30.51 -3.05
CA PHE A 566 11.52 30.20 -3.84
C PHE A 566 12.31 29.04 -3.23
N THR A 567 12.92 28.23 -4.10
CA THR A 567 13.91 27.23 -3.67
C THR A 567 15.15 27.88 -3.10
N VAL A 568 15.82 27.18 -2.18
CA VAL A 568 17.07 27.64 -1.55
C VAL A 568 18.27 27.37 -2.44
N ASN A 569 18.24 26.29 -3.25
CA ASN A 569 19.35 25.89 -4.12
C ASN A 569 18.98 26.03 -5.61
N PRO A 570 19.40 27.11 -6.28
CA PRO A 570 19.11 27.34 -7.70
C PRO A 570 19.87 26.40 -8.64
N ASP A 571 20.92 25.72 -8.17
CA ASP A 571 21.74 24.85 -9.01
C ASP A 571 21.21 23.41 -9.08
N SER A 572 20.15 23.10 -8.31
CA SER A 572 19.50 21.78 -8.38
C SER A 572 18.55 21.69 -9.58
N ASN A 573 18.40 20.49 -10.15
CA ASN A 573 17.44 20.25 -11.20
C ASN A 573 16.00 20.32 -10.62
N PRO A 574 15.11 21.20 -11.09
CA PRO A 574 13.74 21.32 -10.56
C PRO A 574 12.91 20.03 -10.72
N PHE A 575 13.26 19.18 -11.68
CA PHE A 575 12.54 17.94 -11.93
C PHE A 575 12.92 16.77 -11.00
N ASP A 576 13.97 16.93 -10.20
CA ASP A 576 14.36 15.91 -9.20
C ASP A 576 13.36 15.80 -8.04
N ALA A 577 12.48 16.77 -7.87
CA ALA A 577 11.48 16.78 -6.81
C ALA A 577 10.09 17.23 -7.30
N GLN A 578 9.06 16.46 -6.99
CA GLN A 578 7.69 16.73 -7.45
C GLN A 578 7.14 18.10 -7.01
N TRP A 579 7.53 18.58 -5.82
CA TRP A 579 7.09 19.87 -5.27
C TRP A 579 7.74 21.10 -5.95
N HIS A 580 8.66 20.89 -6.89
CA HIS A 580 9.27 21.94 -7.72
C HIS A 580 8.66 21.99 -9.12
N THR A 581 7.68 21.15 -9.40
CA THR A 581 7.09 21.01 -10.74
C THR A 581 5.59 21.25 -10.71
N PHE A 582 5.04 21.54 -11.88
CA PHE A 582 3.65 21.93 -12.04
C PHE A 582 3.00 21.24 -13.23
N ILE A 583 1.69 21.11 -13.14
CA ILE A 583 0.81 20.80 -14.27
C ILE A 583 0.15 22.11 -14.66
N ILE A 584 0.38 22.58 -15.88
CA ILE A 584 -0.24 23.79 -16.41
C ILE A 584 -1.38 23.40 -17.34
N GLU A 585 -2.55 23.93 -17.10
CA GLU A 585 -3.76 23.69 -17.90
C GLU A 585 -4.22 25.01 -18.50
N ARG A 586 -4.59 24.98 -19.79
CA ARG A 586 -5.13 26.16 -20.47
C ARG A 586 -6.64 26.23 -20.23
N ASP A 587 -7.14 27.40 -19.83
CA ASP A 587 -8.55 27.72 -19.68
C ASP A 587 -8.86 29.00 -20.48
N GLY A 588 -9.30 28.83 -21.74
CA GLY A 588 -9.43 29.93 -22.69
C GLY A 588 -8.10 30.61 -23.00
N ASP A 589 -7.96 31.91 -22.68
CA ASP A 589 -6.74 32.69 -22.82
C ASP A 589 -5.91 32.76 -21.52
N ARG A 590 -6.33 32.03 -20.49
CA ARG A 590 -5.68 31.97 -19.18
C ARG A 590 -5.19 30.56 -18.86
N TYR A 591 -4.46 30.46 -17.75
CA TYR A 591 -3.82 29.22 -17.33
C TYR A 591 -4.05 28.95 -15.85
N VAL A 592 -4.40 27.73 -15.54
CA VAL A 592 -4.48 27.19 -14.18
C VAL A 592 -3.21 26.40 -13.91
N ILE A 593 -2.62 26.59 -12.73
CA ILE A 593 -1.40 25.88 -12.33
C ILE A 593 -1.75 24.95 -11.17
N ARG A 594 -1.56 23.66 -11.40
CA ARG A 594 -1.63 22.63 -10.35
C ARG A 594 -0.24 22.22 -9.92
N ASN A 595 -0.08 21.97 -8.63
CA ASN A 595 1.18 21.50 -8.08
C ASN A 595 1.48 20.06 -8.50
N GLY A 596 2.74 19.76 -8.81
CA GLY A 596 3.17 18.44 -9.26
C GLY A 596 3.22 17.38 -8.14
N GLY A 597 3.29 17.81 -6.87
CA GLY A 597 3.15 16.94 -5.71
C GLY A 597 1.68 16.53 -5.43
N ASN A 598 1.46 15.54 -4.56
CA ASN A 598 0.14 15.07 -4.15
C ASN A 598 -0.83 14.78 -5.31
N ALA A 599 -0.33 14.16 -6.38
CA ALA A 599 -1.11 13.82 -7.58
C ALA A 599 -1.85 15.00 -8.24
N GLY A 600 -1.35 16.23 -8.07
CA GLY A 600 -1.96 17.42 -8.66
C GLY A 600 -3.24 17.91 -7.96
N ASN A 601 -3.47 17.52 -6.73
CA ASN A 601 -4.69 17.87 -5.98
C ASN A 601 -4.67 19.26 -5.33
N SER A 602 -3.68 20.08 -5.59
CA SER A 602 -3.60 21.47 -5.13
C SER A 602 -3.24 22.42 -6.24
N PHE A 603 -3.65 23.68 -6.12
CA PHE A 603 -3.56 24.69 -7.15
C PHE A 603 -2.79 25.90 -6.63
N TRP A 604 -2.29 26.72 -7.56
CA TRP A 604 -1.89 28.08 -7.22
C TRP A 604 -3.11 28.96 -7.01
N LYS A 605 -3.09 29.71 -5.90
CA LYS A 605 -3.97 30.83 -5.66
C LYS A 605 -3.15 32.11 -5.42
N SER A 606 -3.79 33.24 -5.55
CA SER A 606 -3.21 34.54 -5.24
C SER A 606 -3.69 35.04 -3.88
N ASP A 607 -2.79 35.62 -3.12
CA ASP A 607 -3.09 36.41 -1.93
C ASP A 607 -2.42 37.78 -2.01
N ALA A 608 -2.55 38.60 -0.97
CA ALA A 608 -1.96 39.93 -0.93
C ALA A 608 -0.42 39.94 -0.98
N GLU A 609 0.22 38.85 -0.65
CA GLU A 609 1.68 38.70 -0.59
C GLU A 609 2.27 38.04 -1.84
N GLY A 610 1.47 37.42 -2.71
CA GLY A 610 1.95 36.74 -3.90
C GLY A 610 1.19 35.47 -4.26
N ILE A 611 1.93 34.39 -4.55
CA ILE A 611 1.37 33.06 -4.85
C ILE A 611 1.37 32.21 -3.60
N SER A 612 0.27 31.47 -3.39
CA SER A 612 0.15 30.48 -2.33
C SER A 612 -0.60 29.24 -2.81
N LYS A 613 -0.68 28.20 -1.96
CA LYS A 613 -1.29 26.91 -2.26
C LYS A 613 -2.77 26.91 -1.89
N ALA A 614 -3.63 26.48 -2.81
CA ALA A 614 -5.04 26.17 -2.57
C ALA A 614 -5.25 24.65 -2.59
N SER A 615 -6.03 24.14 -1.64
CA SER A 615 -6.42 22.74 -1.60
C SER A 615 -7.80 22.47 -2.20
N LYS A 616 -8.55 23.53 -2.54
CA LYS A 616 -9.88 23.46 -3.11
C LYS A 616 -9.90 24.05 -4.51
N PRO A 617 -10.53 23.37 -5.50
CA PRO A 617 -10.57 23.85 -6.88
C PRO A 617 -11.18 25.24 -7.05
N GLU A 618 -12.15 25.62 -6.23
CA GLU A 618 -12.82 26.92 -6.27
C GLU A 618 -11.94 28.10 -5.82
N GLU A 619 -10.81 27.82 -5.18
CA GLU A 619 -9.83 28.84 -4.77
C GLU A 619 -8.71 29.05 -5.81
N LYS A 620 -8.71 28.29 -6.92
CA LYS A 620 -7.68 28.39 -7.95
C LYS A 620 -7.64 29.80 -8.58
N ALA A 621 -6.45 30.28 -8.90
CA ALA A 621 -6.28 31.49 -9.70
C ALA A 621 -6.00 31.15 -11.16
N GLU A 622 -6.40 32.05 -12.07
CA GLU A 622 -6.20 31.94 -13.51
C GLU A 622 -5.22 33.05 -13.97
N PHE A 623 -4.07 32.63 -14.46
CA PHE A 623 -2.95 33.47 -14.79
C PHE A 623 -2.87 33.75 -16.30
N GLU A 624 -2.29 34.86 -16.66
CA GLU A 624 -1.88 35.16 -18.03
C GLU A 624 -0.37 34.95 -18.16
N PHE A 625 0.06 34.21 -19.18
CA PHE A 625 1.46 34.02 -19.54
C PHE A 625 1.74 34.79 -20.84
N ILE A 626 2.50 35.84 -20.75
CA ILE A 626 2.81 36.73 -21.87
C ILE A 626 4.24 36.44 -22.34
N PRO A 627 4.43 35.91 -23.57
CA PRO A 627 5.74 35.59 -24.08
C PRO A 627 6.67 36.82 -24.12
N VAL A 628 7.91 36.62 -23.71
CA VAL A 628 8.98 37.61 -23.83
C VAL A 628 9.89 37.15 -24.96
N LYS A 629 10.02 38.02 -25.99
CA LYS A 629 10.84 37.74 -27.15
C LYS A 629 12.34 37.86 -26.84
#